data_0efc260cd5dd68a299905129a7e4caf3
#
_entry.id   0efc260cd5dd68a299905129a7e4caf3
#
_cell.length_a   1.000
_cell.length_b   1.000
_cell.length_c   1.000
_cell.angle_alpha   90.00
_cell.angle_beta   90.00
_cell.angle_gamma   90.00
#
_symmetry.space_group_name_H-M   'P 1'
#
loop_
_entity.id
_entity.type
_entity.pdbx_description
1 polymer ?
#
loop_
_entity_poly.entity_id
_entity_poly.type
_entity_poly.pdbx_seq_one_letter_code
_entity_poly.pdbx_strand_id
1 'polypeptide(L)'
;MPFTLLIPMVVLAQAAPPPAPPLRIAASSFASAEVHLNARRIGNRWFEEDASLSGPSRITITYGQPHARGRKVEGGLIPLDTVWRFGANMATTLHTDLDITLGDLNVPRGDYSLFILYARSGYSLIVNRGTGQWGTDYDASKDMGRVALTSRTMAEPEPSLTIYLVPDAPQPTTGYAELKGALRIKWGTTELATSWRVNQ
;
A
#
# COMPACT_ATOMS: atom_id res chain seq x y z
N MET A 1 8.23 19.00 78.67
CA MET A 1 7.10 18.96 77.67
C MET A 1 7.66 19.17 76.26
N PRO A 2 7.62 18.20 75.41
CA PRO A 2 8.08 18.42 74.00
C PRO A 2 6.98 19.06 73.16
N PHE A 3 7.30 20.15 72.46
CA PHE A 3 6.45 20.80 71.50
C PHE A 3 6.52 20.01 70.17
N THR A 4 5.40 19.40 69.78
CA THR A 4 5.26 18.75 68.50
C THR A 4 4.88 19.81 67.44
N LEU A 5 5.79 20.09 66.50
CA LEU A 5 5.56 21.00 65.40
C LEU A 5 4.77 20.27 64.30
N LEU A 6 3.50 20.62 64.12
CA LEU A 6 2.67 20.14 63.00
C LEU A 6 3.02 20.97 61.76
N ILE A 7 3.66 20.35 60.77
CA ILE A 7 3.89 20.95 59.42
C ILE A 7 2.62 20.69 58.61
N PRO A 8 1.95 21.73 58.07
CA PRO A 8 0.80 21.51 57.19
C PRO A 8 1.27 20.95 55.82
N MET A 9 0.75 19.81 55.48
CA MET A 9 0.97 19.22 54.14
C MET A 9 0.11 19.95 53.13
N VAL A 10 0.73 20.78 52.28
CA VAL A 10 0.05 21.45 51.14
C VAL A 10 -0.10 20.42 50.04
N VAL A 11 -1.30 19.93 49.80
CA VAL A 11 -1.64 19.10 48.66
C VAL A 11 -1.84 20.04 47.46
N LEU A 12 -0.86 20.11 46.57
CA LEU A 12 -1.00 20.78 45.28
C LEU A 12 -1.96 19.94 44.42
N ALA A 13 -3.18 20.43 44.22
CA ALA A 13 -4.10 19.86 43.25
C ALA A 13 -3.52 20.02 41.84
N GLN A 14 -3.13 18.92 41.23
CA GLN A 14 -2.75 18.91 39.80
C GLN A 14 -3.99 19.23 38.97
N ALA A 15 -3.88 20.28 38.13
CA ALA A 15 -4.92 20.60 37.15
C ALA A 15 -5.10 19.40 36.20
N ALA A 16 -6.35 19.05 35.90
CA ALA A 16 -6.66 18.02 34.94
C ALA A 16 -6.05 18.38 33.58
N PRO A 17 -5.48 17.42 32.82
CA PRO A 17 -4.96 17.68 31.50
C PRO A 17 -6.08 18.23 30.58
N PRO A 18 -5.76 19.12 29.62
CA PRO A 18 -6.75 19.65 28.70
C PRO A 18 -7.38 18.51 27.88
N PRO A 19 -8.65 18.62 27.49
CA PRO A 19 -9.33 17.60 26.70
C PRO A 19 -8.58 17.36 25.40
N ALA A 20 -8.47 16.10 24.97
CA ALA A 20 -7.86 15.74 23.70
C ALA A 20 -8.60 16.44 22.55
N PRO A 21 -7.88 16.93 21.53
CA PRO A 21 -8.53 17.53 20.37
C PRO A 21 -9.41 16.52 19.64
N PRO A 22 -10.52 16.95 18.99
CA PRO A 22 -11.40 16.06 18.27
C PRO A 22 -10.66 15.35 17.14
N LEU A 23 -10.94 14.06 16.95
CA LEU A 23 -10.39 13.27 15.83
C LEU A 23 -10.86 13.83 14.51
N ARG A 24 -9.95 13.91 13.53
CA ARG A 24 -10.24 14.36 12.16
C ARG A 24 -9.59 13.41 11.18
N ILE A 25 -10.26 13.21 10.03
CA ILE A 25 -9.65 12.50 8.90
C ILE A 25 -8.49 13.35 8.35
N ALA A 26 -7.30 12.76 8.24
CA ALA A 26 -6.13 13.42 7.67
C ALA A 26 -6.38 13.89 6.22
N ALA A 27 -5.61 14.88 5.78
CA ALA A 27 -5.67 15.37 4.40
C ALA A 27 -5.35 14.27 3.37
N SER A 28 -4.47 13.35 3.72
CA SER A 28 -4.20 12.08 3.05
C SER A 28 -4.11 11.01 4.13
N SER A 29 -4.90 9.95 3.98
CA SER A 29 -4.88 8.79 4.87
C SER A 29 -3.63 7.96 4.61
N PHE A 30 -3.39 6.97 5.46
CA PHE A 30 -2.44 5.91 5.21
C PHE A 30 -3.20 4.62 4.95
N ALA A 31 -2.82 3.86 3.93
CA ALA A 31 -3.49 2.63 3.54
C ALA A 31 -2.48 1.56 3.11
N SER A 32 -2.92 0.30 3.15
CA SER A 32 -2.17 -0.84 2.64
C SER A 32 -3.09 -1.83 1.94
N ALA A 33 -2.54 -2.55 0.97
CA ALA A 33 -3.11 -3.73 0.38
C ALA A 33 -2.13 -4.88 0.57
N GLU A 34 -2.61 -6.02 1.06
CA GLU A 34 -1.76 -7.16 1.38
C GLU A 34 -2.42 -8.46 0.92
N VAL A 35 -1.61 -9.40 0.45
CA VAL A 35 -2.01 -10.77 0.17
C VAL A 35 -1.03 -11.74 0.82
N HIS A 36 -1.57 -12.73 1.53
CA HIS A 36 -0.84 -13.85 2.11
C HIS A 36 -1.00 -15.07 1.21
N LEU A 37 0.11 -15.73 0.85
CA LEU A 37 0.13 -16.74 -0.21
C LEU A 37 0.31 -18.18 0.29
N ASN A 38 0.51 -18.37 1.58
CA ASN A 38 0.79 -19.69 2.16
C ASN A 38 -0.37 -20.26 3.00
N ALA A 39 -1.59 -20.13 2.53
CA ALA A 39 -2.69 -20.83 3.15
C ALA A 39 -2.45 -22.36 3.10
N ARG A 40 -2.25 -23.00 4.26
CA ARG A 40 -2.16 -24.45 4.37
C ARG A 40 -3.52 -25.06 4.61
N ARG A 41 -3.83 -26.14 3.92
CA ARG A 41 -4.96 -27.00 4.24
C ARG A 41 -4.52 -28.03 5.27
N ILE A 42 -5.15 -28.01 6.46
CA ILE A 42 -4.99 -29.07 7.46
C ILE A 42 -6.35 -29.75 7.65
N GLY A 43 -6.48 -31.00 7.19
CA GLY A 43 -7.74 -31.72 7.15
C GLY A 43 -8.76 -31.01 6.24
N ASN A 44 -9.93 -30.65 6.75
CA ASN A 44 -10.98 -29.94 6.01
C ASN A 44 -11.00 -28.43 6.27
N ARG A 45 -9.99 -27.88 6.97
CA ARG A 45 -9.90 -26.44 7.29
C ARG A 45 -8.77 -25.78 6.53
N TRP A 46 -9.00 -24.53 6.09
CA TRP A 46 -7.96 -23.64 5.62
C TRP A 46 -7.50 -22.77 6.77
N PHE A 47 -6.18 -22.64 6.95
CA PHE A 47 -5.58 -21.73 7.91
C PHE A 47 -4.84 -20.66 7.09
N GLU A 48 -5.42 -19.48 7.03
CA GLU A 48 -4.91 -18.36 6.25
C GLU A 48 -3.96 -17.46 7.04
N GLU A 49 -3.93 -17.58 8.39
CA GLU A 49 -3.32 -16.57 9.24
C GLU A 49 -2.21 -17.08 10.16
N ASP A 50 -1.87 -18.34 10.14
CA ASP A 50 -0.80 -18.83 11.00
C ASP A 50 0.56 -18.70 10.29
N ALA A 51 1.17 -17.50 10.43
CA ALA A 51 2.49 -17.22 9.91
C ALA A 51 3.58 -18.18 10.43
N SER A 52 3.35 -18.84 11.58
CA SER A 52 4.28 -19.85 12.14
C SER A 52 4.32 -21.13 11.32
N LEU A 53 3.26 -21.43 10.57
CA LEU A 53 3.15 -22.64 9.75
C LEU A 53 3.64 -22.46 8.30
N SER A 54 3.83 -21.23 7.86
CA SER A 54 3.98 -20.94 6.43
C SER A 54 5.27 -20.19 6.06
N GLY A 55 5.94 -19.58 7.03
CA GLY A 55 7.08 -18.71 6.72
C GLY A 55 6.68 -17.43 5.99
N PRO A 56 7.66 -16.60 5.59
CA PRO A 56 7.42 -15.38 4.86
C PRO A 56 6.77 -15.64 3.50
N SER A 57 5.62 -15.03 3.23
CA SER A 57 4.83 -15.31 2.02
C SER A 57 3.86 -14.18 1.65
N ARG A 58 4.22 -12.94 1.95
CA ARG A 58 3.37 -11.78 1.72
C ARG A 58 3.83 -10.97 0.52
N ILE A 59 2.85 -10.35 -0.14
CA ILE A 59 3.06 -9.19 -1.00
C ILE A 59 2.25 -8.07 -0.38
N THR A 60 2.89 -6.95 -0.06
CA THR A 60 2.26 -5.80 0.60
C THR A 60 2.56 -4.52 -0.16
N ILE A 61 1.54 -3.70 -0.43
CA ILE A 61 1.71 -2.35 -0.95
C ILE A 61 1.20 -1.38 0.11
N THR A 62 2.09 -0.47 0.55
CA THR A 62 1.78 0.55 1.55
C THR A 62 1.87 1.92 0.90
N TYR A 63 0.87 2.77 1.11
CA TYR A 63 0.80 4.05 0.42
C TYR A 63 0.09 5.14 1.23
N GLY A 64 0.48 6.38 0.99
CA GLY A 64 -0.33 7.52 1.41
C GLY A 64 -1.54 7.62 0.48
N GLN A 65 -2.75 7.63 1.04
CA GLN A 65 -4.00 7.62 0.30
C GLN A 65 -4.51 9.06 0.06
N PRO A 66 -4.30 9.66 -1.12
CA PRO A 66 -4.86 10.96 -1.43
C PRO A 66 -6.34 10.85 -1.78
N HIS A 67 -7.09 11.93 -1.47
CA HIS A 67 -8.50 12.09 -1.78
C HIS A 67 -8.67 13.12 -2.89
N ALA A 68 -9.52 12.84 -3.89
CA ALA A 68 -9.78 13.77 -5.00
C ALA A 68 -10.43 15.07 -4.53
N ARG A 69 -11.42 15.00 -3.64
CA ARG A 69 -12.15 16.17 -3.09
C ARG A 69 -12.65 17.11 -4.19
N GLY A 70 -13.27 16.55 -5.21
CA GLY A 70 -13.79 17.29 -6.36
C GLY A 70 -12.73 17.81 -7.35
N ARG A 71 -11.44 17.55 -7.12
CA ARG A 71 -10.37 17.91 -8.06
C ARG A 71 -10.28 16.90 -9.19
N LYS A 72 -9.84 17.36 -10.35
CA LYS A 72 -9.52 16.49 -11.48
C LYS A 72 -8.33 15.60 -11.12
N VAL A 73 -8.46 14.30 -11.28
CA VAL A 73 -7.38 13.33 -10.98
C VAL A 73 -6.39 13.29 -12.13
N GLU A 74 -6.79 12.79 -13.29
CA GLU A 74 -5.93 12.68 -14.48
C GLU A 74 -5.67 14.03 -15.15
N GLY A 75 -4.43 14.33 -15.43
CA GLY A 75 -4.01 15.64 -15.96
C GLY A 75 -4.20 16.78 -14.95
N GLY A 76 -4.47 16.46 -13.68
CA GLY A 76 -4.55 17.37 -12.56
C GLY A 76 -3.69 16.90 -11.41
N LEU A 77 -4.23 16.03 -10.53
CA LEU A 77 -3.46 15.45 -9.41
C LEU A 77 -2.40 14.45 -9.88
N ILE A 78 -2.65 13.74 -10.97
CA ILE A 78 -1.67 12.92 -11.69
C ILE A 78 -1.31 13.70 -12.97
N PRO A 79 -0.13 14.36 -13.02
CA PRO A 79 0.25 15.17 -14.17
C PRO A 79 0.58 14.29 -15.38
N LEU A 80 0.29 14.82 -16.58
CA LEU A 80 0.65 14.15 -17.83
C LEU A 80 2.17 14.26 -18.08
N ASP A 81 2.76 13.23 -18.66
CA ASP A 81 4.18 13.12 -19.05
C ASP A 81 5.16 13.38 -17.88
N THR A 82 4.71 13.13 -16.66
CA THR A 82 5.53 13.29 -15.44
C THR A 82 5.43 12.05 -14.56
N VAL A 83 6.53 11.64 -13.97
CA VAL A 83 6.53 10.56 -12.98
C VAL A 83 5.82 11.05 -11.71
N TRP A 84 4.82 10.33 -11.30
CA TRP A 84 4.02 10.60 -10.12
C TRP A 84 4.30 9.56 -9.03
N ARG A 85 4.43 10.00 -7.78
CA ARG A 85 4.74 9.19 -6.58
C ARG A 85 3.74 8.09 -6.23
N PHE A 86 2.73 7.87 -7.05
CA PHE A 86 1.70 6.84 -6.86
C PHE A 86 1.06 6.86 -5.46
N GLY A 87 0.84 8.04 -4.91
CA GLY A 87 0.29 8.21 -3.56
C GLY A 87 0.43 9.63 -3.03
N ALA A 88 0.51 9.75 -1.71
CA ALA A 88 0.73 10.99 -0.99
C ALA A 88 1.85 10.83 0.04
N ASN A 89 2.55 11.92 0.33
CA ASN A 89 3.64 11.99 1.30
C ASN A 89 4.84 11.12 0.89
N MET A 90 5.11 10.03 1.59
CA MET A 90 6.16 9.07 1.25
C MET A 90 5.87 8.37 -0.08
N ALA A 91 6.90 7.90 -0.77
CA ALA A 91 6.73 7.04 -1.93
C ALA A 91 5.95 5.77 -1.56
N THR A 92 5.07 5.32 -2.45
CA THR A 92 4.38 4.04 -2.29
C THR A 92 5.39 2.92 -2.28
N THR A 93 5.29 2.02 -1.32
CA THR A 93 6.25 0.93 -1.11
C THR A 93 5.62 -0.41 -1.47
N LEU A 94 6.33 -1.22 -2.24
CA LEU A 94 6.07 -2.63 -2.46
C LEU A 94 7.04 -3.43 -1.61
N HIS A 95 6.53 -4.30 -0.76
CA HIS A 95 7.28 -5.35 -0.09
C HIS A 95 6.86 -6.71 -0.63
N THR A 96 7.79 -7.58 -0.94
CA THR A 96 7.50 -8.96 -1.30
C THR A 96 8.47 -9.92 -0.63
N ASP A 97 7.94 -10.92 0.06
CA ASP A 97 8.72 -12.01 0.66
C ASP A 97 9.18 -13.05 -0.39
N LEU A 98 8.64 -12.99 -1.59
CA LEU A 98 8.83 -13.95 -2.68
C LEU A 98 9.29 -13.25 -3.95
N ASP A 99 10.03 -13.97 -4.79
CA ASP A 99 10.31 -13.52 -6.14
C ASP A 99 9.01 -13.56 -6.95
N ILE A 100 8.65 -12.43 -7.55
CA ILE A 100 7.40 -12.30 -8.32
C ILE A 100 7.68 -11.78 -9.72
N THR A 101 6.74 -12.02 -10.64
CA THR A 101 6.65 -11.29 -11.90
C THR A 101 5.47 -10.35 -11.80
N LEU A 102 5.70 -9.06 -12.02
CA LEU A 102 4.67 -8.02 -12.07
C LEU A 102 4.52 -7.57 -13.52
N GLY A 103 3.38 -7.92 -14.15
CA GLY A 103 3.24 -7.83 -15.60
C GLY A 103 4.25 -8.72 -16.33
N ASP A 104 5.24 -8.09 -16.95
CA ASP A 104 6.37 -8.73 -17.64
C ASP A 104 7.72 -8.54 -16.90
N LEU A 105 7.72 -7.82 -15.79
CA LEU A 105 8.93 -7.50 -15.02
C LEU A 105 9.17 -8.50 -13.90
N ASN A 106 10.35 -9.12 -13.88
CA ASN A 106 10.79 -9.93 -12.74
C ASN A 106 11.22 -9.01 -11.58
N VAL A 107 10.58 -9.22 -10.42
CA VAL A 107 10.82 -8.47 -9.19
C VAL A 107 11.26 -9.46 -8.11
N PRO A 108 12.57 -9.51 -7.77
CA PRO A 108 13.06 -10.32 -6.67
C PRO A 108 12.40 -9.93 -5.34
N ARG A 109 12.39 -10.84 -4.38
CA ARG A 109 11.97 -10.52 -3.01
C ARG A 109 12.75 -9.33 -2.46
N GLY A 110 12.06 -8.46 -1.72
CA GLY A 110 12.64 -7.24 -1.17
C GLY A 110 11.67 -6.08 -1.08
N ASP A 111 12.22 -4.90 -0.88
CA ASP A 111 11.51 -3.64 -0.76
C ASP A 111 11.81 -2.74 -1.95
N TYR A 112 10.76 -2.09 -2.47
CA TYR A 112 10.81 -1.23 -3.64
C TYR A 112 9.90 -0.03 -3.45
N SER A 113 10.21 1.07 -4.11
CA SER A 113 9.24 2.14 -4.29
C SER A 113 8.53 2.01 -5.63
N LEU A 114 7.25 2.36 -5.64
CA LEU A 114 6.42 2.37 -6.82
C LEU A 114 6.10 3.79 -7.25
N PHE A 115 6.19 4.04 -8.55
CA PHE A 115 5.79 5.29 -9.18
C PHE A 115 4.91 4.99 -10.40
N ILE A 116 4.17 5.98 -10.87
CA ILE A 116 3.39 5.89 -12.10
C ILE A 116 3.83 6.99 -13.06
N LEU A 117 4.04 6.63 -14.32
CA LEU A 117 4.10 7.56 -15.43
C LEU A 117 2.78 7.52 -16.17
N TYR A 118 2.08 8.65 -16.23
CA TYR A 118 0.94 8.86 -17.11
C TYR A 118 1.40 9.59 -18.35
N ALA A 119 1.49 8.88 -19.47
CA ALA A 119 1.89 9.43 -20.77
C ALA A 119 0.74 9.38 -21.75
N ARG A 120 0.86 10.10 -22.87
CA ARG A 120 -0.15 10.03 -23.96
C ARG A 120 -0.30 8.63 -24.53
N SER A 121 0.74 7.80 -24.45
CA SER A 121 0.73 6.39 -24.87
C SER A 121 0.08 5.44 -23.87
N GLY A 122 -0.31 5.92 -22.67
CA GLY A 122 -0.90 5.12 -21.60
C GLY A 122 -0.17 5.25 -20.28
N TYR A 123 -0.39 4.28 -19.40
CA TYR A 123 0.15 4.25 -18.04
C TYR A 123 1.24 3.21 -17.91
N SER A 124 2.28 3.55 -17.16
CA SER A 124 3.32 2.60 -16.75
C SER A 124 3.54 2.67 -15.26
N LEU A 125 3.59 1.51 -14.61
CA LEU A 125 4.06 1.36 -13.25
C LEU A 125 5.59 1.23 -13.28
N ILE A 126 6.27 2.01 -12.48
CA ILE A 126 7.73 1.99 -12.34
C ILE A 126 8.05 1.31 -11.03
N VAL A 127 8.89 0.28 -11.06
CA VAL A 127 9.47 -0.37 -9.87
C VAL A 127 10.89 0.19 -9.69
N ASN A 128 11.12 0.82 -8.55
CA ASN A 128 12.38 1.52 -8.25
C ASN A 128 13.03 0.96 -7.00
N ARG A 129 14.36 0.80 -7.01
CA ARG A 129 15.15 0.24 -5.90
C ARG A 129 15.37 1.21 -4.74
N GLY A 130 15.02 2.49 -4.88
CA GLY A 130 15.02 3.44 -3.77
C GLY A 130 13.91 3.08 -2.78
N THR A 131 14.16 3.23 -1.48
CA THR A 131 13.18 2.95 -0.42
C THR A 131 13.25 4.01 0.67
N GLY A 132 12.11 4.27 1.32
CA GLY A 132 12.05 5.17 2.47
C GLY A 132 12.20 6.66 2.15
N GLN A 133 12.17 7.05 0.86
CA GLN A 133 12.27 8.44 0.45
C GLN A 133 10.90 9.14 0.45
N TRP A 134 10.94 10.45 0.47
CA TRP A 134 9.77 11.27 0.20
C TRP A 134 9.30 11.04 -1.24
N GLY A 135 7.99 11.05 -1.47
CA GLY A 135 7.43 10.65 -2.76
C GLY A 135 7.85 11.50 -3.96
N THR A 136 8.35 12.73 -3.74
CA THR A 136 8.90 13.58 -4.82
C THR A 136 10.38 13.35 -5.09
N ASP A 137 11.05 12.55 -4.27
CA ASP A 137 12.48 12.26 -4.40
C ASP A 137 12.69 11.04 -5.29
N TYR A 138 12.29 11.17 -6.56
CA TYR A 138 12.42 10.13 -7.56
C TYR A 138 13.80 10.18 -8.23
N ASP A 139 14.48 9.04 -8.25
CA ASP A 139 15.77 8.85 -8.91
C ASP A 139 15.62 7.77 -10.00
N ALA A 140 15.58 8.20 -11.26
CA ALA A 140 15.42 7.30 -12.41
C ALA A 140 16.57 6.30 -12.58
N SER A 141 17.76 6.58 -12.04
CA SER A 141 18.91 5.64 -12.10
C SER A 141 18.68 4.37 -11.28
N LYS A 142 17.71 4.40 -10.36
CA LYS A 142 17.30 3.28 -9.53
C LYS A 142 16.12 2.49 -10.11
N ASP A 143 15.59 2.88 -11.26
CA ASP A 143 14.51 2.13 -11.90
C ASP A 143 14.98 0.70 -12.21
N MET A 144 14.21 -0.27 -11.75
CA MET A 144 14.43 -1.67 -12.10
C MET A 144 13.76 -2.00 -13.44
N GLY A 145 12.61 -1.40 -13.68
CA GLY A 145 11.86 -1.56 -14.91
C GLY A 145 10.50 -0.87 -14.85
N ARG A 146 9.80 -0.94 -15.98
CA ARG A 146 8.47 -0.36 -16.15
C ARG A 146 7.52 -1.43 -16.65
N VAL A 147 6.33 -1.46 -16.07
CA VAL A 147 5.25 -2.40 -16.38
C VAL A 147 4.11 -1.62 -17.02
N ALA A 148 3.68 -2.02 -18.20
CA ALA A 148 2.51 -1.43 -18.83
C ALA A 148 1.25 -1.72 -18.00
N LEU A 149 0.41 -0.70 -17.79
CA LEU A 149 -0.87 -0.84 -17.13
C LEU A 149 -1.98 -0.77 -18.18
N THR A 150 -2.92 -1.71 -18.10
CA THR A 150 -4.20 -1.57 -18.80
C THR A 150 -5.05 -0.52 -18.08
N SER A 151 -5.86 0.24 -18.81
CA SER A 151 -6.74 1.24 -18.24
C SER A 151 -8.17 1.04 -18.71
N ARG A 152 -9.13 1.31 -17.80
CA ARG A 152 -10.55 1.38 -18.17
C ARG A 152 -11.25 2.50 -17.42
N THR A 153 -12.28 3.06 -18.05
CA THR A 153 -13.15 4.04 -17.37
C THR A 153 -14.17 3.32 -16.52
N MET A 154 -14.35 3.80 -15.29
CA MET A 154 -15.38 3.32 -14.35
C MET A 154 -16.63 4.19 -14.45
N ALA A 155 -17.81 3.57 -14.26
CA ALA A 155 -19.09 4.29 -14.24
C ALA A 155 -19.20 5.20 -13.00
N GLU A 156 -18.77 4.69 -11.85
CA GLU A 156 -18.76 5.42 -10.59
C GLU A 156 -17.34 5.83 -10.22
N PRO A 157 -17.09 7.10 -9.88
CA PRO A 157 -15.75 7.57 -9.53
C PRO A 157 -15.33 7.10 -8.15
N GLU A 158 -14.08 6.63 -8.03
CA GLU A 158 -13.44 6.34 -6.75
C GLU A 158 -12.90 7.64 -6.14
N PRO A 159 -13.40 8.09 -4.98
CA PRO A 159 -13.03 9.39 -4.41
C PRO A 159 -11.61 9.44 -3.86
N SER A 160 -11.05 8.29 -3.51
CA SER A 160 -9.72 8.15 -2.92
C SER A 160 -8.90 7.15 -3.72
N LEU A 161 -7.58 7.36 -3.81
CA LEU A 161 -6.71 6.33 -4.37
C LEU A 161 -6.89 5.01 -3.62
N THR A 162 -7.27 3.96 -4.32
CA THR A 162 -7.45 2.64 -3.74
C THR A 162 -6.68 1.60 -4.54
N ILE A 163 -5.84 0.83 -3.85
CA ILE A 163 -5.00 -0.22 -4.42
C ILE A 163 -5.50 -1.56 -3.92
N TYR A 164 -5.62 -2.53 -4.81
CA TYR A 164 -6.02 -3.89 -4.51
C TYR A 164 -4.98 -4.88 -5.03
N LEU A 165 -4.60 -5.84 -4.19
CA LEU A 165 -3.94 -7.07 -4.58
C LEU A 165 -4.98 -8.18 -4.53
N VAL A 166 -5.42 -8.64 -5.69
CA VAL A 166 -6.51 -9.62 -5.80
C VAL A 166 -5.94 -10.94 -6.29
N PRO A 167 -5.82 -11.97 -5.42
CA PRO A 167 -5.38 -13.28 -5.88
C PRO A 167 -6.46 -13.93 -6.75
N ASP A 168 -6.04 -14.68 -7.75
CA ASP A 168 -6.96 -15.55 -8.48
C ASP A 168 -7.41 -16.68 -7.55
N ALA A 169 -8.71 -16.87 -7.43
CA ALA A 169 -9.25 -17.95 -6.62
C ALA A 169 -8.81 -19.31 -7.19
N PRO A 170 -8.09 -20.14 -6.44
CA PRO A 170 -7.70 -21.46 -6.94
C PRO A 170 -8.96 -22.31 -7.15
N GLN A 171 -9.02 -22.99 -8.30
CA GLN A 171 -10.06 -24.00 -8.51
C GLN A 171 -9.84 -25.17 -7.52
N PRO A 172 -10.88 -25.66 -6.83
CA PRO A 172 -10.74 -26.62 -5.73
C PRO A 172 -10.18 -27.99 -6.10
N THR A 173 -9.98 -28.30 -7.36
CA THR A 173 -9.86 -29.66 -7.88
C THR A 173 -8.48 -30.08 -8.37
N THR A 174 -7.53 -29.20 -8.50
CA THR A 174 -6.23 -29.57 -9.06
C THR A 174 -5.11 -28.98 -8.21
N GLY A 175 -4.22 -29.83 -7.74
CA GLY A 175 -3.00 -29.56 -6.99
C GLY A 175 -2.43 -28.11 -7.05
N TYR A 176 -1.29 -27.84 -6.57
CA TYR A 176 -0.69 -26.51 -6.42
C TYR A 176 -1.03 -25.57 -7.57
N ALA A 177 -2.05 -24.72 -7.35
CA ALA A 177 -2.40 -23.69 -8.32
C ALA A 177 -1.24 -22.68 -8.40
N GLU A 178 -0.97 -22.20 -9.63
CA GLU A 178 -0.07 -21.08 -9.84
C GLU A 178 -0.52 -19.89 -8.97
N LEU A 179 0.37 -19.41 -8.11
CA LEU A 179 0.07 -18.28 -7.22
C LEU A 179 0.17 -16.98 -8.03
N LYS A 180 -0.97 -16.47 -8.45
CA LYS A 180 -1.09 -15.29 -9.31
C LYS A 180 -2.34 -14.48 -9.00
N GLY A 181 -2.42 -13.30 -9.56
CA GLY A 181 -3.58 -12.42 -9.41
C GLY A 181 -3.42 -11.11 -10.15
N ALA A 182 -4.22 -10.14 -9.77
CA ALA A 182 -4.21 -8.79 -10.34
C ALA A 182 -3.83 -7.73 -9.29
N LEU A 183 -2.99 -6.81 -9.68
CA LEU A 183 -2.85 -5.49 -9.06
C LEU A 183 -3.85 -4.56 -9.74
N ARG A 184 -4.78 -3.98 -8.98
CA ARG A 184 -5.75 -3.01 -9.46
C ARG A 184 -5.62 -1.71 -8.70
N ILE A 185 -5.74 -0.61 -9.41
CA ILE A 185 -5.56 0.74 -8.90
C ILE A 185 -6.76 1.55 -9.36
N LYS A 186 -7.50 2.15 -8.44
CA LYS A 186 -8.68 2.96 -8.74
C LYS A 186 -8.51 4.36 -8.17
N TRP A 187 -8.77 5.37 -8.98
CA TRP A 187 -8.90 6.75 -8.51
C TRP A 187 -9.60 7.61 -9.56
N GLY A 188 -10.50 8.50 -9.10
CA GLY A 188 -11.37 9.21 -10.03
C GLY A 188 -12.21 8.24 -10.86
N THR A 189 -12.27 8.43 -12.15
CA THR A 189 -13.01 7.56 -13.07
C THR A 189 -12.15 6.48 -13.73
N THR A 190 -10.89 6.32 -13.31
CA THR A 190 -9.96 5.40 -13.93
C THR A 190 -9.63 4.22 -13.04
N GLU A 191 -9.68 3.03 -13.60
CA GLU A 191 -9.06 1.83 -13.06
C GLU A 191 -7.88 1.43 -13.95
N LEU A 192 -6.74 1.23 -13.30
CA LEU A 192 -5.53 0.68 -13.91
C LEU A 192 -5.31 -0.74 -13.40
N ALA A 193 -4.74 -1.63 -14.23
CA ALA A 193 -4.46 -2.99 -13.80
C ALA A 193 -3.24 -3.59 -14.48
N THR A 194 -2.58 -4.50 -13.75
CA THR A 194 -1.60 -5.45 -14.28
C THR A 194 -1.68 -6.76 -13.50
N SER A 195 -1.08 -7.82 -14.02
CA SER A 195 -1.01 -9.11 -13.32
C SER A 195 0.21 -9.18 -12.39
N TRP A 196 0.11 -10.02 -11.39
CA TRP A 196 1.27 -10.51 -10.62
C TRP A 196 1.23 -12.05 -10.55
N ARG A 197 2.38 -12.68 -10.44
CA ARG A 197 2.54 -14.12 -10.19
C ARG A 197 3.80 -14.37 -9.38
N VAL A 198 3.79 -15.41 -8.56
CA VAL A 198 4.97 -15.89 -7.83
C VAL A 198 5.84 -16.71 -8.77
N ASN A 199 7.13 -16.46 -8.76
CA ASN A 199 8.11 -17.26 -9.47
C ASN A 199 8.47 -18.46 -8.59
N GLN A 200 8.16 -19.67 -9.04
CA GLN A 200 8.48 -20.95 -8.36
C GLN A 200 9.76 -21.55 -8.94
#